data_e2f221b99ed329d8cfb14fa04085c7fe
#
_entry.id   e2f221b99ed329d8cfb14fa04085c7fe
#
_cell.length_a   1.000
_cell.length_b   1.000
_cell.length_c   1.000
_cell.angle_alpha   90.00
_cell.angle_beta   90.00
_cell.angle_gamma   90.00
#
_symmetry.space_group_name_H-M   'P 1'
#
loop_
_entity.id
_entity.type
_entity.pdbx_description
1 polymer ?
#
loop_
_entity_poly.entity_id
_entity_poly.type
_entity_poly.pdbx_seq_one_letter_code
_entity_poly.pdbx_strand_id
1 'polypeptide(L)'
;MAYKKSKKNVHKNVETVVAHVRSTFNNTLVSIATTDGDVLMRTSAGALGYTGTRKGTPYAATQVANKLAKEMLGLGVRVVEVNLQGPGSGRDSVVRALQSSGLGISVLRDVTPIPHNGCRAPKKRRV
;
A
#
# COMPACT_ATOMS: atom_id res chain seq x y z
N MET A 1 -1.65 -33.83 -10.87
CA MET A 1 -2.31 -32.85 -11.74
C MET A 1 -1.74 -31.47 -11.48
N ALA A 2 -1.14 -30.86 -12.47
CA ALA A 2 -0.67 -29.50 -12.32
C ALA A 2 -1.88 -28.55 -12.32
N TYR A 3 -2.08 -27.82 -11.23
CA TYR A 3 -3.10 -26.77 -11.14
C TYR A 3 -2.70 -25.63 -12.10
N LYS A 4 -3.38 -25.51 -13.23
CA LYS A 4 -3.21 -24.35 -14.10
C LYS A 4 -3.80 -23.14 -13.39
N LYS A 5 -2.96 -22.27 -12.83
CA LYS A 5 -3.40 -20.94 -12.44
C LYS A 5 -4.03 -20.29 -13.67
N SER A 6 -5.33 -20.04 -13.61
CA SER A 6 -5.96 -19.21 -14.63
C SER A 6 -5.19 -17.90 -14.71
N LYS A 7 -4.72 -17.54 -15.89
CA LYS A 7 -4.15 -16.21 -16.12
C LYS A 7 -5.25 -15.22 -15.77
N LYS A 8 -5.12 -14.56 -14.62
CA LYS A 8 -5.98 -13.43 -14.27
C LYS A 8 -5.89 -12.45 -15.43
N ASN A 9 -7.03 -12.02 -15.92
CA ASN A 9 -7.07 -10.96 -16.90
C ASN A 9 -6.27 -9.79 -16.36
N VAL A 10 -5.12 -9.55 -16.98
CA VAL A 10 -4.31 -8.39 -16.65
C VAL A 10 -5.08 -7.19 -17.19
N HIS A 11 -5.57 -6.36 -16.30
CA HIS A 11 -6.20 -5.11 -16.68
C HIS A 11 -5.16 -4.25 -17.41
N LYS A 12 -5.26 -4.20 -18.73
CA LYS A 12 -4.43 -3.33 -19.56
C LYS A 12 -5.11 -1.97 -19.67
N ASN A 13 -4.34 -0.89 -19.66
CA ASN A 13 -4.80 0.49 -19.86
C ASN A 13 -5.71 1.02 -18.72
N VAL A 14 -5.26 0.84 -17.47
CA VAL A 14 -5.92 1.46 -16.31
C VAL A 14 -5.28 2.82 -16.07
N GLU A 15 -6.04 3.91 -16.22
CA GLU A 15 -5.54 5.27 -16.00
C GLU A 15 -5.58 5.69 -14.53
N THR A 16 -6.63 5.31 -13.82
CA THR A 16 -6.85 5.68 -12.42
C THR A 16 -6.87 4.44 -11.53
N VAL A 17 -6.08 4.48 -10.47
CA VAL A 17 -6.02 3.41 -9.47
C VAL A 17 -6.15 3.98 -8.06
N VAL A 18 -6.43 3.11 -7.11
CA VAL A 18 -6.48 3.43 -5.68
C VAL A 18 -5.32 2.74 -4.99
N ALA A 19 -4.47 3.51 -4.32
CA ALA A 19 -3.40 2.99 -3.50
C ALA A 19 -3.83 2.93 -2.04
N HIS A 20 -3.91 1.74 -1.49
CA HIS A 20 -4.17 1.52 -0.07
C HIS A 20 -2.85 1.34 0.65
N VAL A 21 -2.49 2.31 1.48
CA VAL A 21 -1.25 2.30 2.25
C VAL A 21 -1.56 2.02 3.70
N ARG A 22 -1.08 0.90 4.21
CA ARG A 22 -1.15 0.57 5.63
C ARG A 22 0.25 0.67 6.23
N SER A 23 0.46 1.66 7.07
CA SER A 23 1.73 1.91 7.71
C SER A 23 1.62 1.67 9.21
N THR A 24 2.35 0.70 9.69
CA THR A 24 2.51 0.43 11.13
C THR A 24 3.91 0.85 11.56
N PHE A 25 4.18 0.82 12.87
CA PHE A 25 5.52 1.09 13.38
C PHE A 25 6.57 0.07 12.90
N ASN A 26 6.13 -1.11 12.48
CA ASN A 26 7.00 -2.22 12.11
C ASN A 26 7.07 -2.50 10.62
N ASN A 27 6.12 -2.01 9.82
CA ASN A 27 6.07 -2.32 8.39
C ASN A 27 5.22 -1.30 7.63
N THR A 28 5.41 -1.28 6.32
CA THR A 28 4.57 -0.54 5.39
C THR A 28 4.08 -1.49 4.30
N LEU A 29 2.77 -1.57 4.15
CA LEU A 29 2.09 -2.40 3.16
C LEU A 29 1.37 -1.50 2.17
N VAL A 30 1.56 -1.73 0.89
CA VAL A 30 0.88 -0.96 -0.16
C VAL A 30 0.20 -1.91 -1.13
N SER A 31 -1.07 -1.67 -1.37
CA SER A 31 -1.88 -2.40 -2.34
C SER A 31 -2.43 -1.42 -3.37
N ILE A 32 -2.31 -1.78 -4.63
CA ILE A 32 -2.85 -1.00 -5.73
C ILE A 32 -4.05 -1.74 -6.31
N ALA A 33 -5.18 -1.08 -6.32
CA ALA A 33 -6.43 -1.64 -6.80
C ALA A 33 -7.08 -0.74 -7.85
N THR A 34 -7.97 -1.31 -8.64
CA THR A 34 -8.84 -0.53 -9.51
C THR A 34 -9.91 0.19 -8.69
N THR A 35 -10.61 1.14 -9.29
CA THR A 35 -11.73 1.84 -8.64
C THR A 35 -12.87 0.88 -8.28
N ASP A 36 -12.99 -0.25 -8.97
CA ASP A 36 -13.98 -1.30 -8.70
C ASP A 36 -13.61 -2.22 -7.53
N GLY A 37 -12.37 -2.16 -7.05
CA GLY A 37 -11.89 -2.95 -5.93
C GLY A 37 -11.01 -4.14 -6.29
N ASP A 38 -10.70 -4.36 -7.55
CA ASP A 38 -9.81 -5.45 -7.98
C ASP A 38 -8.34 -5.09 -7.71
N VAL A 39 -7.65 -5.91 -6.92
CA VAL A 39 -6.25 -5.69 -6.61
C VAL A 39 -5.36 -6.07 -7.79
N LEU A 40 -4.61 -5.10 -8.31
CA LEU A 40 -3.69 -5.30 -9.42
C LEU A 40 -2.31 -5.77 -8.95
N MET A 41 -1.82 -5.17 -7.88
CA MET A 41 -0.51 -5.48 -7.32
C MET A 41 -0.44 -5.06 -5.86
N ARG A 42 0.44 -5.70 -5.12
CA ARG A 42 0.73 -5.32 -3.74
C ARG A 42 2.17 -5.64 -3.40
N THR A 43 2.75 -4.90 -2.50
CA THR A 43 4.05 -5.20 -1.93
C THR A 43 4.18 -4.62 -0.53
N SER A 44 5.24 -4.99 0.15
CA SER A 44 5.55 -4.49 1.47
C SER A 44 7.07 -4.38 1.65
N ALA A 45 7.50 -3.72 2.72
CA ALA A 45 8.92 -3.65 3.04
C ALA A 45 9.51 -5.05 3.27
N GLY A 46 8.76 -5.95 3.90
CA GLY A 46 9.18 -7.34 4.07
C GLY A 46 9.34 -8.10 2.76
N ALA A 47 8.48 -7.85 1.79
CA ALA A 47 8.56 -8.46 0.46
C ALA A 47 9.79 -8.01 -0.34
N LEU A 48 10.33 -6.82 -0.04
CA LEU A 48 11.55 -6.30 -0.67
C LEU A 48 12.84 -6.81 -0.01
N GLY A 49 12.75 -7.64 1.02
CA GLY A 49 13.90 -8.19 1.72
C GLY A 49 14.33 -7.44 2.98
N TYR A 50 13.63 -6.40 3.38
CA TYR A 50 13.88 -5.74 4.67
C TYR A 50 13.46 -6.64 5.82
N THR A 51 14.23 -6.66 6.89
CA THR A 51 14.00 -7.52 8.05
C THR A 51 13.97 -6.73 9.36
N GLY A 52 13.24 -7.24 10.36
CA GLY A 52 13.17 -6.66 11.69
C GLY A 52 12.68 -5.22 11.68
N THR A 53 13.36 -4.35 12.41
CA THR A 53 12.99 -2.94 12.56
C THR A 53 13.17 -2.12 11.27
N ARG A 54 13.96 -2.59 10.32
CA ARG A 54 14.18 -1.89 9.04
C ARG A 54 12.91 -1.78 8.19
N LYS A 55 11.96 -2.66 8.37
CA LYS A 55 10.66 -2.62 7.65
C LYS A 55 9.81 -1.39 8.00
N GLY A 56 9.98 -0.84 9.18
CA GLY A 56 9.25 0.34 9.63
C GLY A 56 9.89 1.68 9.27
N THR A 57 10.96 1.69 8.49
CA THR A 57 11.68 2.92 8.15
C THR A 57 11.03 3.66 6.98
N PRO A 58 11.14 5.01 6.93
CA PRO A 58 10.69 5.78 5.77
C PRO A 58 11.40 5.40 4.47
N TYR A 59 12.68 5.04 4.57
CA TYR A 59 13.46 4.59 3.41
C TYR A 59 12.87 3.31 2.78
N ALA A 60 12.53 2.33 3.60
CA ALA A 60 11.89 1.11 3.14
C ALA A 60 10.55 1.39 2.46
N ALA A 61 9.74 2.29 3.02
CA ALA A 61 8.48 2.73 2.44
C ALA A 61 8.68 3.40 1.07
N THR A 62 9.72 4.21 0.93
CA THR A 62 10.09 4.84 -0.34
C THR A 62 10.43 3.79 -1.40
N GLN A 63 11.18 2.75 -1.04
CA GLN A 63 11.53 1.66 -1.96
C GLN A 63 10.30 0.85 -2.40
N VAL A 64 9.37 0.59 -1.48
CA VAL A 64 8.08 -0.05 -1.78
C VAL A 64 7.31 0.77 -2.82
N ALA A 65 7.18 2.06 -2.59
CA ALA A 65 6.46 2.96 -3.49
C ALA A 65 7.14 3.07 -4.86
N ASN A 66 8.45 3.13 -4.91
CA ASN A 66 9.21 3.21 -6.17
C ASN A 66 9.01 1.95 -7.02
N LYS A 67 9.04 0.78 -6.39
CA LYS A 67 8.79 -0.49 -7.10
C LYS A 67 7.39 -0.51 -7.71
N LEU A 68 6.38 -0.17 -6.92
CA LEU A 68 4.99 -0.13 -7.38
C LEU A 68 4.78 0.94 -8.46
N ALA A 69 5.41 2.09 -8.33
CA ALA A 69 5.30 3.16 -9.31
C ALA A 69 5.83 2.73 -10.68
N LYS A 70 6.94 2.00 -10.73
CA LYS A 70 7.48 1.46 -11.99
C LYS A 70 6.50 0.49 -12.65
N GLU A 71 5.89 -0.40 -11.86
CA GLU A 71 4.91 -1.34 -12.36
C GLU A 71 3.64 -0.64 -12.84
N MET A 72 3.17 0.37 -12.11
CA MET A 72 2.01 1.17 -12.50
C MET A 72 2.24 1.95 -13.79
N LEU A 73 3.39 2.57 -13.95
CA LEU A 73 3.74 3.30 -15.17
C LEU A 73 3.78 2.36 -16.37
N GLY A 74 4.25 1.12 -16.18
CA GLY A 74 4.21 0.09 -17.20
C GLY A 74 2.79 -0.32 -17.62
N LEU A 75 1.82 -0.17 -16.73
CA LEU A 75 0.40 -0.42 -17.01
C LEU A 75 -0.35 0.79 -17.59
N GLY A 76 0.31 1.93 -17.73
CA GLY A 76 -0.31 3.16 -18.22
C GLY A 76 -1.07 3.97 -17.17
N VAL A 77 -0.86 3.69 -15.90
CA VAL A 77 -1.48 4.45 -14.80
C VAL A 77 -0.91 5.87 -14.75
N ARG A 78 -1.79 6.87 -14.64
CA ARG A 78 -1.41 8.28 -14.55
C ARG A 78 -1.86 8.95 -13.27
N VAL A 79 -2.99 8.54 -12.74
CA VAL A 79 -3.63 9.17 -11.58
C VAL A 79 -3.84 8.14 -10.49
N VAL A 80 -3.50 8.50 -9.26
CA VAL A 80 -3.61 7.63 -8.09
C VAL A 80 -4.42 8.34 -7.01
N GLU A 81 -5.43 7.67 -6.49
CA GLU A 81 -6.09 8.04 -5.25
C GLU A 81 -5.39 7.30 -4.10
N VAL A 82 -4.98 8.01 -3.07
CA VAL A 82 -4.23 7.42 -1.95
C VAL A 82 -5.09 7.39 -0.70
N ASN A 83 -5.25 6.22 -0.14
CA ASN A 83 -5.90 6.01 1.16
C ASN A 83 -4.83 5.58 2.17
N LEU A 84 -4.54 6.43 3.14
CA LEU A 84 -3.55 6.18 4.19
C LEU A 84 -4.22 5.61 5.43
N GLN A 85 -3.60 4.62 6.04
CA GLN A 85 -4.07 4.00 7.26
C GLN A 85 -2.90 3.71 8.19
N GLY A 86 -3.05 4.05 9.47
CA GLY A 86 -2.11 3.71 10.52
C GLY A 86 -1.12 4.81 10.86
N PRO A 87 -0.40 4.64 11.98
CA PRO A 87 0.47 5.69 12.55
C PRO A 87 1.92 5.63 12.08
N GLY A 88 2.28 4.70 11.21
CA GLY A 88 3.67 4.49 10.81
C GLY A 88 4.30 5.68 10.09
N SER A 89 5.61 5.81 10.19
CA SER A 89 6.38 6.88 9.55
C SER A 89 6.45 6.76 8.02
N GLY A 90 6.15 5.59 7.48
CA GLY A 90 6.22 5.33 6.03
C GLY A 90 5.10 5.95 5.21
N ARG A 91 4.00 6.38 5.83
CA ARG A 91 2.83 6.87 5.12
C ARG A 91 3.14 8.09 4.23
N ASP A 92 3.81 9.08 4.75
CA ASP A 92 4.17 10.29 3.99
C ASP A 92 5.23 10.00 2.93
N SER A 93 6.17 9.12 3.24
CA SER A 93 7.24 8.71 2.33
C SER A 93 6.70 8.01 1.08
N VAL A 94 5.67 7.19 1.23
CA VAL A 94 4.99 6.53 0.10
C VAL A 94 4.35 7.56 -0.82
N VAL A 95 3.64 8.53 -0.28
CA VAL A 95 2.97 9.58 -1.05
C VAL A 95 4.00 10.41 -1.84
N ARG A 96 5.07 10.81 -1.20
CA ARG A 96 6.14 11.59 -1.85
C ARG A 96 6.82 10.82 -2.95
N ALA A 97 7.10 9.53 -2.72
CA ALA A 97 7.74 8.68 -3.71
C ALA A 97 6.84 8.44 -4.93
N LEU A 98 5.55 8.25 -4.75
CA LEU A 98 4.59 8.11 -5.85
C LEU A 98 4.53 9.40 -6.68
N GLN A 99 4.49 10.54 -6.02
CA GLN A 99 4.48 11.84 -6.69
C GLN A 99 5.78 12.10 -7.46
N SER A 100 6.93 11.78 -6.87
CA SER A 100 8.25 11.94 -7.50
C SER A 100 8.43 11.04 -8.71
N SER A 101 7.73 9.92 -8.78
CA SER A 101 7.78 8.99 -9.91
C SER A 101 6.97 9.45 -11.13
N GLY A 102 6.30 10.60 -11.04
CA GLY A 102 5.50 11.16 -12.13
C GLY A 102 4.03 10.82 -12.11
N LEU A 103 3.55 10.12 -11.07
CA LEU A 103 2.14 9.84 -10.88
C LEU A 103 1.41 11.06 -10.29
N GLY A 104 0.25 11.39 -10.85
CA GLY A 104 -0.60 12.44 -10.29
C GLY A 104 -1.44 11.90 -9.12
N ILE A 105 -1.44 12.59 -7.99
CA ILE A 105 -2.27 12.22 -6.85
C ILE A 105 -3.51 13.11 -6.86
N SER A 106 -4.66 12.51 -7.15
CA SER A 106 -5.93 13.25 -7.23
C SER A 106 -6.60 13.44 -5.88
N VAL A 107 -6.51 12.42 -5.02
CA VAL A 107 -7.16 12.42 -3.71
C VAL A 107 -6.21 11.80 -2.70
N LEU A 108 -6.12 12.42 -1.53
CA LEU A 108 -5.38 11.91 -0.39
C LEU A 108 -6.34 11.84 0.80
N ARG A 109 -6.61 10.63 1.30
CA ARG A 109 -7.51 10.41 2.43
C ARG A 109 -6.77 9.68 3.55
N ASP A 110 -7.09 10.04 4.76
CA ASP A 110 -6.71 9.25 5.93
C ASP A 110 -7.92 8.41 6.34
N VAL A 111 -7.80 7.10 6.20
CA VAL A 111 -8.87 6.13 6.50
C VAL A 111 -8.57 5.32 7.76
N THR A 112 -7.69 5.81 8.62
CA THR A 112 -7.36 5.13 9.88
C THR A 112 -8.64 4.91 10.70
N PRO A 113 -8.96 3.65 11.04
CA PRO A 113 -10.19 3.36 11.77
C PRO A 113 -10.12 3.89 13.20
N ILE A 114 -11.15 4.61 13.61
CA ILE A 114 -11.30 5.09 14.98
C ILE A 114 -12.55 4.43 15.56
N PRO A 115 -12.40 3.49 16.52
CA PRO A 115 -13.57 2.82 17.10
C PRO A 115 -14.38 3.81 17.93
N HIS A 116 -15.70 3.73 17.79
CA HIS A 116 -16.64 4.46 18.64
C HIS A 116 -16.91 3.66 19.90
N ASN A 117 -15.90 3.56 20.78
CA ASN A 117 -15.96 2.76 22.00
C ASN A 117 -16.07 1.24 21.76
N GLY A 118 -15.49 0.74 20.67
CA GLY A 118 -15.57 -0.64 20.20
C GLY A 118 -15.07 -1.73 21.17
N CYS A 119 -14.29 -2.67 20.66
CA CYS A 119 -13.78 -3.79 21.45
C CYS A 119 -12.86 -3.33 22.57
N ARG A 120 -12.95 -4.02 23.72
CA ARG A 120 -12.05 -3.77 24.86
C ARG A 120 -10.60 -4.05 24.44
N ALA A 121 -9.72 -3.11 24.71
CA ALA A 121 -8.31 -3.26 24.43
C ALA A 121 -7.67 -4.42 25.24
N PRO A 122 -6.65 -5.09 24.68
CA PRO A 122 -5.93 -6.10 25.45
C PRO A 122 -5.25 -5.49 26.67
N LYS A 123 -5.30 -6.20 27.76
CA LYS A 123 -4.69 -5.79 29.02
C LYS A 123 -4.14 -6.98 29.78
N LYS A 124 -3.47 -6.73 30.88
CA LYS A 124 -2.95 -7.79 31.76
C LYS A 124 -4.07 -8.75 32.16
N ARG A 125 -3.79 -10.05 32.07
CA ARG A 125 -4.75 -11.10 32.50
C ARG A 125 -5.05 -11.00 34.00
N ARG A 126 -6.29 -11.20 34.35
CA ARG A 126 -6.73 -11.33 35.73
C ARG A 126 -6.52 -12.78 36.21
N VAL A 127 -5.36 -13.07 36.71
CA VAL A 127 -5.07 -14.42 37.24
C VAL A 127 -4.54 -14.29 38.63
#